data_ee83900839c871ca85f4cab9cc5db298
#
_entry.id   ee83900839c871ca85f4cab9cc5db298
#
_cell.length_a   1.000
_cell.length_b   1.000
_cell.length_c   1.000
_cell.angle_alpha   90.00
_cell.angle_beta   90.00
_cell.angle_gamma   90.00
#
_symmetry.space_group_name_H-M   'P 1'
#
loop_
_entity.id
_entity.type
_entity.pdbx_description
1 polymer ?
#
loop_
_entity_poly.entity_id
_entity_poly.type
_entity_poly.pdbx_seq_one_letter_code
_entity_poly.pdbx_strand_id
1 'polypeptide(L)'
;MAQFQIPAGIQTLTMRSPGITIYYPQVSGLANRSAEAQINQTIHQAVRQLQQEQMKVQTGTNMEMTGHYEIKTNERGILSLILSNYAYSTPMAHGYTVAKSLTFDIHTGKLYSLPDLFKPGSDYVAVLSGLVAAQIKQRSIPLLDGFQTISMNQDYYLADKALIVYFRLYEITPYYVGFPMFPISVYDLLSIAAENGPLDTLAADIV
;
A
#
# COMPACT_ATOMS: atom_id res chain seq x y z
N MET A 1 -3.32 24.60 18.86
CA MET A 1 -3.80 23.37 19.53
C MET A 1 -4.04 22.34 18.45
N ALA A 2 -3.28 21.24 18.46
CA ALA A 2 -3.56 20.15 17.54
C ALA A 2 -4.95 19.61 17.84
N GLN A 3 -5.91 19.75 16.92
CA GLN A 3 -7.22 19.15 17.04
C GLN A 3 -7.03 17.62 17.04
N PHE A 4 -7.47 16.97 18.09
CA PHE A 4 -7.50 15.51 18.17
C PHE A 4 -8.46 15.01 17.08
N GLN A 5 -7.90 14.47 16.00
CA GLN A 5 -8.69 13.95 14.88
C GLN A 5 -9.09 12.52 15.19
N ILE A 6 -10.39 12.25 15.18
CA ILE A 6 -10.92 10.89 15.36
C ILE A 6 -10.54 10.05 14.14
N PRO A 7 -9.92 8.87 14.34
CA PRO A 7 -9.64 7.94 13.25
C PRO A 7 -10.93 7.56 12.50
N ALA A 8 -10.80 7.21 11.22
CA ALA A 8 -11.92 6.68 10.45
C ALA A 8 -12.41 5.34 11.07
N GLY A 9 -13.72 5.17 11.19
CA GLY A 9 -14.31 3.89 11.55
C GLY A 9 -14.03 2.85 10.45
N ILE A 10 -13.60 1.65 10.81
CA ILE A 10 -13.32 0.56 9.86
C ILE A 10 -14.21 -0.63 10.18
N GLN A 11 -14.98 -1.08 9.20
CA GLN A 11 -15.77 -2.30 9.25
C GLN A 11 -15.22 -3.31 8.24
N THR A 12 -15.18 -4.58 8.61
CA THR A 12 -14.80 -5.65 7.67
C THR A 12 -16.02 -6.12 6.89
N LEU A 13 -15.98 -6.00 5.57
CA LEU A 13 -16.92 -6.65 4.67
C LEU A 13 -16.33 -7.93 4.10
N THR A 14 -17.20 -8.83 3.66
CA THR A 14 -16.80 -10.11 3.07
C THR A 14 -17.49 -10.32 1.73
N MET A 15 -16.69 -10.61 0.71
CA MET A 15 -17.16 -11.10 -0.59
C MET A 15 -16.94 -12.61 -0.65
N ARG A 16 -17.99 -13.38 -1.01
CA ARG A 16 -17.91 -14.85 -1.09
C ARG A 16 -18.48 -15.37 -2.40
N SER A 17 -17.80 -16.37 -2.95
CA SER A 17 -18.28 -17.23 -4.02
C SER A 17 -17.60 -18.61 -3.87
N PRO A 18 -17.99 -19.65 -4.62
CA PRO A 18 -17.35 -20.96 -4.52
C PRO A 18 -15.83 -20.86 -4.68
N GLY A 19 -15.07 -21.35 -3.68
CA GLY A 19 -13.60 -21.27 -3.65
C GLY A 19 -13.01 -19.89 -3.35
N ILE A 20 -13.81 -18.84 -3.17
CA ILE A 20 -13.32 -17.46 -2.99
C ILE A 20 -13.90 -16.85 -1.72
N THR A 21 -13.02 -16.34 -0.86
CA THR A 21 -13.39 -15.52 0.30
C THR A 21 -12.45 -14.31 0.37
N ILE A 22 -13.00 -13.09 0.29
CA ILE A 22 -12.23 -11.85 0.32
C ILE A 22 -12.78 -10.96 1.44
N TYR A 23 -11.95 -10.66 2.43
CA TYR A 23 -12.20 -9.69 3.47
C TYR A 23 -11.61 -8.35 3.05
N TYR A 24 -12.39 -7.28 3.13
CA TYR A 24 -11.96 -5.93 2.77
C TYR A 24 -12.58 -4.87 3.67
N PRO A 25 -11.91 -3.70 3.85
CA PRO A 25 -12.41 -2.67 4.75
C PRO A 25 -13.49 -1.83 4.10
N GLN A 26 -14.46 -1.39 4.91
CA GLN A 26 -15.36 -0.30 4.63
C GLN A 26 -15.11 0.81 5.65
N VAL A 27 -14.88 2.02 5.16
CA VAL A 27 -14.73 3.23 5.98
C VAL A 27 -16.10 3.76 6.37
N SER A 28 -16.22 4.20 7.61
CA SER A 28 -17.47 4.78 8.14
C SER A 28 -17.20 5.90 9.14
N GLY A 29 -18.20 6.72 9.37
CA GLY A 29 -18.17 7.76 10.40
C GLY A 29 -17.43 9.04 10.02
N LEU A 30 -17.07 9.22 8.75
CA LEU A 30 -16.44 10.46 8.30
C LEU A 30 -17.45 11.62 8.29
N ALA A 31 -16.98 12.82 8.67
CA ALA A 31 -17.80 14.03 8.60
C ALA A 31 -18.20 14.37 7.16
N ASN A 32 -17.29 14.14 6.20
CA ASN A 32 -17.54 14.32 4.77
C ASN A 32 -18.04 13.00 4.15
N ARG A 33 -19.37 12.90 3.94
CA ARG A 33 -20.00 11.72 3.35
C ARG A 33 -19.59 11.46 1.89
N SER A 34 -19.23 12.48 1.14
CA SER A 34 -18.73 12.33 -0.23
C SER A 34 -17.34 11.70 -0.23
N ALA A 35 -16.45 12.13 0.68
CA ALA A 35 -15.13 11.53 0.87
C ALA A 35 -15.26 10.06 1.30
N GLU A 36 -16.15 9.75 2.25
CA GLU A 36 -16.44 8.39 2.70
C GLU A 36 -16.87 7.48 1.54
N ALA A 37 -17.81 7.96 0.72
CA ALA A 37 -18.29 7.22 -0.45
C ALA A 37 -17.17 6.99 -1.50
N GLN A 38 -16.36 8.02 -1.79
CA GLN A 38 -15.25 7.95 -2.72
C GLN A 38 -14.16 6.95 -2.27
N ILE A 39 -13.78 6.99 -1.00
CA ILE A 39 -12.81 6.05 -0.41
C ILE A 39 -13.34 4.62 -0.53
N ASN A 40 -14.59 4.37 -0.14
CA ASN A 40 -15.20 3.04 -0.20
C ASN A 40 -15.32 2.52 -1.63
N GLN A 41 -15.66 3.38 -2.59
CA GLN A 41 -15.68 3.03 -4.00
C GLN A 41 -14.29 2.64 -4.50
N THR A 42 -13.26 3.40 -4.16
CA THR A 42 -11.87 3.13 -4.55
C THR A 42 -11.37 1.81 -3.96
N ILE A 43 -11.64 1.55 -2.67
CA ILE A 43 -11.32 0.27 -2.03
C ILE A 43 -12.00 -0.90 -2.75
N HIS A 44 -13.30 -0.79 -3.00
CA HIS A 44 -14.04 -1.84 -3.70
C HIS A 44 -13.53 -2.10 -5.12
N GLN A 45 -13.16 -1.05 -5.86
CA GLN A 45 -12.53 -1.17 -7.18
C GLN A 45 -11.18 -1.89 -7.11
N ALA A 46 -10.32 -1.53 -6.13
CA ALA A 46 -9.03 -2.18 -5.93
C ALA A 46 -9.18 -3.68 -5.58
N VAL A 47 -10.14 -4.05 -4.73
CA VAL A 47 -10.47 -5.45 -4.41
C VAL A 47 -10.85 -6.22 -5.68
N ARG A 48 -11.70 -5.64 -6.53
CA ARG A 48 -12.10 -6.25 -7.82
C ARG A 48 -10.92 -6.40 -8.77
N GLN A 49 -10.04 -5.40 -8.84
CA GLN A 49 -8.84 -5.46 -9.68
C GLN A 49 -7.89 -6.57 -9.22
N LEU A 50 -7.61 -6.69 -7.91
CA LEU A 50 -6.79 -7.76 -7.37
C LEU A 50 -7.39 -9.14 -7.66
N GLN A 51 -8.71 -9.30 -7.52
CA GLN A 51 -9.39 -10.54 -7.89
C GLN A 51 -9.19 -10.87 -9.38
N GLN A 52 -9.33 -9.88 -10.26
CA GLN A 52 -9.12 -10.07 -11.71
C GLN A 52 -7.65 -10.37 -12.06
N GLU A 53 -6.69 -9.74 -11.38
CA GLU A 53 -5.27 -10.06 -11.55
C GLU A 53 -4.98 -11.51 -11.16
N GLN A 54 -5.50 -11.97 -10.02
CA GLN A 54 -5.37 -13.37 -9.60
C GLN A 54 -5.96 -14.34 -10.62
N MET A 55 -7.15 -14.06 -11.13
CA MET A 55 -7.80 -14.91 -12.15
C MET A 55 -6.94 -15.09 -13.41
N LYS A 56 -6.10 -14.11 -13.75
CA LYS A 56 -5.18 -14.20 -14.89
C LYS A 56 -3.94 -15.05 -14.58
N VAL A 57 -3.49 -15.07 -13.33
CA VAL A 57 -2.32 -15.85 -12.89
C VAL A 57 -2.68 -17.31 -12.67
N GLN A 58 -3.91 -17.59 -12.18
CA GLN A 58 -4.37 -18.95 -11.88
C GLN A 58 -4.77 -19.67 -13.16
N THR A 59 -3.97 -20.67 -13.56
CA THR A 59 -4.18 -21.43 -14.82
C THR A 59 -4.72 -22.83 -14.60
N GLY A 60 -4.85 -23.27 -13.35
CA GLY A 60 -5.31 -24.61 -12.97
C GLY A 60 -6.80 -24.70 -12.72
N THR A 61 -7.21 -25.82 -12.13
CA THR A 61 -8.58 -26.11 -11.67
C THR A 61 -8.67 -26.01 -10.16
N ASN A 62 -9.90 -26.07 -9.59
CA ASN A 62 -10.13 -26.04 -8.14
C ASN A 62 -9.39 -24.87 -7.45
N MET A 63 -9.58 -23.66 -7.99
CA MET A 63 -8.97 -22.48 -7.45
C MET A 63 -9.56 -22.13 -6.08
N GLU A 64 -8.66 -21.96 -5.09
CA GLU A 64 -8.99 -21.37 -3.81
C GLU A 64 -8.34 -19.98 -3.71
N MET A 65 -9.11 -18.97 -3.30
CA MET A 65 -8.68 -17.57 -3.22
C MET A 65 -9.10 -16.99 -1.87
N THR A 66 -8.13 -16.36 -1.19
CA THR A 66 -8.38 -15.66 0.06
C THR A 66 -7.79 -14.24 0.00
N GLY A 67 -8.65 -13.25 0.17
CA GLY A 67 -8.25 -11.84 0.24
C GLY A 67 -8.29 -11.34 1.68
N HIS A 68 -7.31 -10.51 2.03
CA HIS A 68 -7.17 -9.85 3.33
C HIS A 68 -6.81 -8.38 3.15
N TYR A 69 -6.91 -7.63 4.24
CA TYR A 69 -6.40 -6.26 4.31
C TYR A 69 -5.72 -5.99 5.65
N GLU A 70 -4.86 -4.99 5.67
CA GLU A 70 -4.25 -4.47 6.87
C GLU A 70 -4.33 -2.95 6.86
N ILE A 71 -4.73 -2.35 7.99
CA ILE A 71 -4.61 -0.91 8.19
C ILE A 71 -3.19 -0.62 8.68
N LYS A 72 -2.48 0.25 7.96
CA LYS A 72 -1.10 0.62 8.26
C LYS A 72 -1.00 1.96 8.98
N THR A 73 -1.89 2.90 8.65
CA THR A 73 -2.07 4.19 9.34
C THR A 73 -3.54 4.56 9.29
N ASN A 74 -4.09 5.03 10.41
CA ASN A 74 -5.44 5.61 10.49
C ASN A 74 -5.42 6.71 11.55
N GLU A 75 -4.75 7.81 11.24
CA GLU A 75 -4.56 8.92 12.16
C GLU A 75 -4.33 10.23 11.40
N ARG A 76 -4.54 11.36 12.06
CA ARG A 76 -4.23 12.70 11.54
C ARG A 76 -4.81 12.99 10.14
N GLY A 77 -5.99 12.47 9.86
CA GLY A 77 -6.62 12.65 8.56
C GLY A 77 -6.07 11.74 7.45
N ILE A 78 -5.14 10.84 7.76
CA ILE A 78 -4.53 9.91 6.81
C ILE A 78 -5.00 8.50 7.10
N LEU A 79 -5.50 7.82 6.06
CA LEU A 79 -5.78 6.38 6.07
C LEU A 79 -4.89 5.70 5.05
N SER A 80 -3.97 4.85 5.50
CA SER A 80 -3.15 4.01 4.63
C SER A 80 -3.40 2.54 4.94
N LEU A 81 -3.60 1.73 3.90
CA LEU A 81 -3.90 0.31 4.02
C LEU A 81 -3.28 -0.48 2.87
N ILE A 82 -3.13 -1.78 3.08
CA ILE A 82 -2.74 -2.73 2.04
C ILE A 82 -3.82 -3.80 1.90
N LEU A 83 -4.19 -4.10 0.66
CA LEU A 83 -5.03 -5.22 0.28
C LEU A 83 -4.12 -6.31 -0.27
N SER A 84 -4.32 -7.55 0.13
CA SER A 84 -3.62 -8.72 -0.41
C SER A 84 -4.62 -9.79 -0.82
N ASN A 85 -4.29 -10.53 -1.87
CA ASN A 85 -5.11 -11.61 -2.37
C ASN A 85 -4.19 -12.78 -2.74
N TYR A 86 -4.30 -13.87 -1.99
CA TYR A 86 -3.61 -15.12 -2.26
C TYR A 86 -4.55 -16.08 -2.98
N ALA A 87 -4.05 -16.77 -3.99
CA ALA A 87 -4.77 -17.85 -4.61
C ALA A 87 -3.84 -19.01 -5.02
N TYR A 88 -4.43 -20.20 -5.04
CA TYR A 88 -3.81 -21.42 -5.53
C TYR A 88 -4.81 -22.19 -6.41
N SER A 89 -4.33 -22.79 -7.47
CA SER A 89 -5.10 -23.72 -8.31
C SER A 89 -4.26 -24.94 -8.69
N THR A 90 -4.89 -26.12 -8.70
CA THR A 90 -4.20 -27.38 -9.06
C THR A 90 -3.99 -27.45 -10.58
N PRO A 91 -2.79 -27.82 -11.10
CA PRO A 91 -1.61 -28.37 -10.41
C PRO A 91 -0.45 -27.35 -10.28
N MET A 92 -0.70 -26.11 -9.99
CA MET A 92 0.37 -25.12 -9.84
C MET A 92 1.37 -25.56 -8.74
N ALA A 93 2.65 -25.23 -8.93
CA ALA A 93 3.71 -25.60 -7.98
C ALA A 93 3.55 -24.90 -6.61
N HIS A 94 2.99 -23.70 -6.60
CA HIS A 94 2.72 -22.91 -5.40
C HIS A 94 1.62 -21.89 -5.67
N GLY A 95 1.05 -21.33 -4.61
CA GLY A 95 0.12 -20.21 -4.72
C GLY A 95 0.83 -18.91 -5.12
N TYR A 96 0.04 -17.91 -5.42
CA TYR A 96 0.51 -16.57 -5.78
C TYR A 96 -0.23 -15.52 -4.96
N THR A 97 0.48 -14.47 -4.55
CA THR A 97 -0.13 -13.32 -3.86
C THR A 97 0.01 -12.07 -4.72
N VAL A 98 -1.07 -11.35 -4.90
CA VAL A 98 -1.07 -9.98 -5.42
C VAL A 98 -1.41 -9.03 -4.28
N ALA A 99 -0.84 -7.82 -4.31
CA ALA A 99 -1.11 -6.81 -3.30
C ALA A 99 -1.27 -5.42 -3.92
N LYS A 100 -2.06 -4.57 -3.25
CA LYS A 100 -2.27 -3.17 -3.61
C LYS A 100 -2.42 -2.35 -2.34
N SER A 101 -1.63 -1.30 -2.21
CA SER A 101 -1.77 -0.32 -1.16
C SER A 101 -2.56 0.89 -1.61
N LEU A 102 -3.26 1.53 -0.68
CA LEU A 102 -4.04 2.72 -0.89
C LEU A 102 -3.80 3.67 0.28
N THR A 103 -3.53 4.94 -0.02
CA THR A 103 -3.34 5.99 0.99
C THR A 103 -4.27 7.15 0.68
N PHE A 104 -5.12 7.53 1.64
CA PHE A 104 -6.17 8.52 1.46
C PHE A 104 -6.03 9.69 2.43
N ASP A 105 -6.49 10.85 1.98
CA ASP A 105 -6.96 11.93 2.83
C ASP A 105 -8.43 11.64 3.20
N ILE A 106 -8.74 11.45 4.48
CA ILE A 106 -10.11 11.12 4.91
C ILE A 106 -11.06 12.32 4.90
N HIS A 107 -10.55 13.55 4.81
CA HIS A 107 -11.38 14.76 4.75
C HIS A 107 -11.88 15.03 3.34
N THR A 108 -11.05 14.77 2.34
CA THR A 108 -11.35 15.06 0.93
C THR A 108 -11.70 13.81 0.13
N GLY A 109 -11.29 12.63 0.59
CA GLY A 109 -11.37 11.37 -0.17
C GLY A 109 -10.26 11.21 -1.22
N LYS A 110 -9.30 12.15 -1.29
CA LYS A 110 -8.19 12.07 -2.25
C LYS A 110 -7.38 10.80 -2.02
N LEU A 111 -7.18 10.02 -3.08
CA LEU A 111 -6.19 8.95 -3.12
C LEU A 111 -4.82 9.57 -3.48
N TYR A 112 -3.83 9.37 -2.64
CA TYR A 112 -2.46 9.83 -2.89
C TYR A 112 -1.69 8.80 -3.72
N SER A 113 -1.10 9.27 -4.83
CA SER A 113 -0.04 8.57 -5.54
C SER A 113 1.32 8.84 -4.88
N LEU A 114 2.36 8.05 -5.19
CA LEU A 114 3.70 8.28 -4.62
C LEU A 114 4.22 9.72 -4.89
N PRO A 115 4.13 10.28 -6.12
CA PRO A 115 4.56 11.66 -6.37
C PRO A 115 3.78 12.72 -5.58
N ASP A 116 2.52 12.47 -5.21
CA ASP A 116 1.74 13.42 -4.40
C ASP A 116 2.32 13.66 -2.98
N LEU A 117 3.19 12.79 -2.52
CA LEU A 117 3.85 12.92 -1.21
C LEU A 117 4.99 13.94 -1.21
N PHE A 118 5.45 14.38 -2.38
CA PHE A 118 6.67 15.16 -2.56
C PHE A 118 6.39 16.51 -3.23
N LYS A 119 7.32 17.45 -3.02
CA LYS A 119 7.28 18.77 -3.69
C LYS A 119 7.34 18.60 -5.21
N PRO A 120 6.56 19.36 -5.97
CA PRO A 120 6.68 19.38 -7.43
C PRO A 120 8.14 19.65 -7.86
N GLY A 121 8.66 18.83 -8.78
CA GLY A 121 10.03 18.97 -9.28
C GLY A 121 11.12 18.42 -8.36
N SER A 122 10.78 17.84 -7.20
CA SER A 122 11.75 17.13 -6.36
C SER A 122 12.21 15.84 -7.03
N ASP A 123 13.48 15.47 -6.82
CA ASP A 123 14.02 14.19 -7.31
C ASP A 123 13.79 13.04 -6.33
N TYR A 124 12.51 12.85 -5.90
CA TYR A 124 12.14 11.81 -4.95
C TYR A 124 12.49 10.40 -5.46
N VAL A 125 12.46 10.18 -6.78
CA VAL A 125 12.82 8.87 -7.35
C VAL A 125 14.27 8.53 -7.05
N ALA A 126 15.22 9.46 -7.29
CA ALA A 126 16.62 9.21 -7.00
C ALA A 126 16.88 9.08 -5.49
N VAL A 127 16.25 9.92 -4.66
CA VAL A 127 16.39 9.84 -3.19
C VAL A 127 15.91 8.51 -2.66
N LEU A 128 14.68 8.09 -3.01
CA LEU A 128 14.12 6.80 -2.55
C LEU A 128 14.92 5.62 -3.10
N SER A 129 15.36 5.68 -4.37
CA SER A 129 16.19 4.63 -4.97
C SER A 129 17.50 4.45 -4.23
N GLY A 130 18.16 5.53 -3.85
CA GLY A 130 19.39 5.49 -3.05
C GLY A 130 19.18 4.83 -1.69
N LEU A 131 18.08 5.17 -0.99
CA LEU A 131 17.74 4.59 0.31
C LEU A 131 17.37 3.10 0.22
N VAL A 132 16.64 2.71 -0.84
CA VAL A 132 16.32 1.30 -1.13
C VAL A 132 17.60 0.52 -1.44
N ALA A 133 18.48 1.03 -2.30
CA ALA A 133 19.76 0.40 -2.64
C ALA A 133 20.65 0.18 -1.40
N ALA A 134 20.71 1.16 -0.51
CA ALA A 134 21.44 1.04 0.75
C ALA A 134 20.89 -0.10 1.64
N GLN A 135 19.57 -0.22 1.77
CA GLN A 135 18.93 -1.29 2.53
C GLN A 135 19.12 -2.67 1.87
N ILE A 136 19.05 -2.75 0.54
CA ILE A 136 19.33 -4.00 -0.20
C ILE A 136 20.72 -4.50 0.15
N LYS A 137 21.72 -3.62 0.08
CA LYS A 137 23.10 -3.94 0.41
C LYS A 137 23.26 -4.35 1.89
N GLN A 138 22.73 -3.53 2.81
CA GLN A 138 22.84 -3.77 4.25
C GLN A 138 22.21 -5.09 4.68
N ARG A 139 21.04 -5.42 4.12
CA ARG A 139 20.25 -6.62 4.46
C ARG A 139 20.63 -7.82 3.60
N SER A 140 21.58 -7.66 2.65
CA SER A 140 22.00 -8.72 1.71
C SER A 140 20.81 -9.37 0.97
N ILE A 141 19.86 -8.53 0.49
CA ILE A 141 18.65 -9.01 -0.18
C ILE A 141 19.04 -9.61 -1.53
N PRO A 142 18.70 -10.88 -1.83
CA PRO A 142 19.02 -11.49 -3.11
C PRO A 142 18.16 -10.87 -4.22
N LEU A 143 18.78 -10.43 -5.29
CA LEU A 143 18.14 -9.83 -6.45
C LEU A 143 18.14 -10.78 -7.64
N LEU A 144 17.15 -10.67 -8.53
CA LEU A 144 17.09 -11.41 -9.80
C LEU A 144 18.10 -10.84 -10.82
N ASP A 145 18.00 -9.53 -11.12
CA ASP A 145 18.80 -8.87 -12.16
C ASP A 145 19.49 -7.59 -11.65
N GLY A 146 19.62 -7.42 -10.33
CA GLY A 146 20.12 -6.20 -9.72
C GLY A 146 19.00 -5.17 -9.48
N PHE A 147 19.38 -4.04 -8.84
CA PHE A 147 18.49 -2.92 -8.56
C PHE A 147 19.12 -1.63 -9.05
N GLN A 148 18.41 -0.82 -9.82
CA GLN A 148 18.88 0.48 -10.31
C GLN A 148 18.05 1.63 -9.76
N THR A 149 16.74 1.57 -9.89
CA THR A 149 15.82 2.65 -9.50
C THR A 149 14.43 2.11 -9.20
N ILE A 150 13.66 2.85 -8.41
CA ILE A 150 12.22 2.61 -8.25
C ILE A 150 11.44 3.17 -9.46
N SER A 151 10.22 2.71 -9.65
CA SER A 151 9.27 3.34 -10.57
C SER A 151 8.79 4.70 -10.02
N MET A 152 8.43 5.65 -10.89
CA MET A 152 7.80 6.91 -10.48
C MET A 152 6.51 6.68 -9.65
N ASN A 153 5.77 5.63 -9.95
CA ASN A 153 4.56 5.23 -9.22
C ASN A 153 4.77 3.92 -8.48
N GLN A 154 5.96 3.73 -7.87
CA GLN A 154 6.25 2.52 -7.08
C GLN A 154 5.19 2.29 -6.02
N ASP A 155 4.84 1.04 -5.81
CA ASP A 155 3.91 0.66 -4.74
C ASP A 155 4.49 1.05 -3.37
N TYR A 156 3.67 1.68 -2.53
CA TYR A 156 4.05 2.17 -1.21
C TYR A 156 2.87 2.16 -0.25
N TYR A 157 3.13 2.23 1.04
CA TYR A 157 2.15 2.59 2.06
C TYR A 157 2.81 3.43 3.17
N LEU A 158 1.99 4.12 3.95
CA LEU A 158 2.44 4.85 5.13
C LEU A 158 2.12 4.01 6.37
N ALA A 159 3.10 3.86 7.26
CA ALA A 159 2.96 3.15 8.53
C ALA A 159 3.57 4.00 9.64
N ASP A 160 2.71 4.61 10.47
CA ASP A 160 3.13 5.53 11.51
C ASP A 160 4.06 6.63 10.94
N LYS A 161 5.30 6.69 11.37
CA LYS A 161 6.30 7.67 10.93
C LYS A 161 7.25 7.13 9.84
N ALA A 162 6.75 6.20 9.02
CA ALA A 162 7.53 5.61 7.94
C ALA A 162 6.77 5.55 6.62
N LEU A 163 7.47 5.87 5.53
CA LEU A 163 7.10 5.51 4.18
C LEU A 163 7.70 4.13 3.89
N ILE A 164 6.88 3.16 3.54
CA ILE A 164 7.33 1.83 3.15
C ILE A 164 7.19 1.69 1.64
N VAL A 165 8.32 1.66 0.94
CA VAL A 165 8.38 1.29 -0.48
C VAL A 165 8.43 -0.24 -0.56
N TYR A 166 7.63 -0.86 -1.43
CA TYR A 166 7.67 -2.30 -1.59
C TYR A 166 7.59 -2.72 -3.06
N PHE A 167 8.00 -3.96 -3.32
CA PHE A 167 7.98 -4.57 -4.64
C PHE A 167 7.15 -5.84 -4.61
N ARG A 168 6.56 -6.17 -5.76
CA ARG A 168 5.72 -7.35 -5.92
C ARG A 168 6.57 -8.62 -6.01
N LEU A 169 5.91 -9.77 -5.91
CA LEU A 169 6.57 -11.06 -6.14
C LEU A 169 7.22 -11.07 -7.52
N TYR A 170 8.46 -11.53 -7.58
CA TYR A 170 9.30 -11.59 -8.80
C TYR A 170 9.67 -10.24 -9.43
N GLU A 171 9.32 -9.10 -8.84
CA GLU A 171 9.64 -7.79 -9.42
C GLU A 171 11.16 -7.51 -9.36
N ILE A 172 11.79 -7.72 -8.20
CA ILE A 172 13.24 -7.55 -8.03
C ILE A 172 13.92 -8.72 -7.31
N THR A 173 13.14 -9.60 -6.67
CA THR A 173 13.64 -10.70 -5.84
C THR A 173 13.04 -12.04 -6.24
N PRO A 174 13.72 -13.18 -5.97
CA PRO A 174 13.11 -14.51 -6.10
C PRO A 174 11.86 -14.66 -5.23
N TYR A 175 10.96 -15.55 -5.61
CA TYR A 175 9.66 -15.80 -4.95
C TYR A 175 9.78 -16.03 -3.43
N TYR A 176 10.78 -16.76 -2.98
CA TYR A 176 10.93 -17.11 -1.57
C TYR A 176 11.22 -15.92 -0.63
N VAL A 177 11.62 -14.77 -1.19
CA VAL A 177 11.81 -13.53 -0.42
C VAL A 177 10.46 -12.87 -0.06
N GLY A 178 9.42 -13.17 -0.83
CA GLY A 178 8.12 -12.53 -0.68
C GLY A 178 8.10 -11.12 -1.26
N PHE A 179 7.40 -10.21 -0.58
CA PHE A 179 7.35 -8.78 -0.91
C PHE A 179 8.50 -8.07 -0.19
N PRO A 180 9.59 -7.69 -0.86
CA PRO A 180 10.66 -6.94 -0.21
C PRO A 180 10.15 -5.53 0.13
N MET A 181 10.20 -5.20 1.41
CA MET A 181 9.71 -3.94 1.98
C MET A 181 10.87 -3.11 2.53
N PHE A 182 10.85 -1.82 2.24
CA PHE A 182 11.91 -0.86 2.57
C PHE A 182 11.33 0.30 3.37
N PRO A 183 11.38 0.23 4.72
CA PRO A 183 10.94 1.33 5.56
C PRO A 183 11.91 2.50 5.49
N ILE A 184 11.37 3.69 5.28
CA ILE A 184 12.10 4.95 5.20
C ILE A 184 11.44 5.91 6.19
N SER A 185 12.21 6.48 7.10
CA SER A 185 11.70 7.44 8.08
C SER A 185 11.14 8.68 7.37
N VAL A 186 9.96 9.15 7.77
CA VAL A 186 9.41 10.40 7.23
C VAL A 186 10.34 11.59 7.51
N TYR A 187 11.10 11.55 8.59
CA TYR A 187 12.05 12.60 8.94
C TYR A 187 13.19 12.73 7.92
N ASP A 188 13.62 11.63 7.30
CA ASP A 188 14.67 11.63 6.27
C ASP A 188 14.17 12.26 4.94
N LEU A 189 12.85 12.41 4.81
CA LEU A 189 12.20 12.89 3.58
C LEU A 189 11.67 14.33 3.67
N LEU A 190 11.71 14.97 4.85
CA LEU A 190 11.10 16.29 5.08
C LEU A 190 11.60 17.37 4.12
N SER A 191 12.86 17.33 3.72
CA SER A 191 13.43 18.33 2.80
C SER A 191 12.75 18.34 1.43
N ILE A 192 12.23 17.19 0.99
CA ILE A 192 11.57 17.00 -0.30
C ILE A 192 10.06 16.73 -0.17
N ALA A 193 9.53 16.55 1.05
CA ALA A 193 8.12 16.30 1.30
C ALA A 193 7.24 17.49 0.87
N ALA A 194 6.04 17.19 0.35
CA ALA A 194 5.04 18.22 0.06
C ALA A 194 4.62 18.94 1.35
N GLU A 195 4.58 20.26 1.31
CA GLU A 195 4.16 21.09 2.44
C GLU A 195 2.69 20.77 2.80
N ASN A 196 2.42 20.57 4.09
CA ASN A 196 1.12 20.11 4.59
C ASN A 196 0.63 18.79 3.96
N GLY A 197 1.54 18.04 3.35
CA GLY A 197 1.28 16.73 2.78
C GLY A 197 1.31 15.62 3.83
N PRO A 198 1.06 14.35 3.40
CA PRO A 198 0.99 13.22 4.34
C PRO A 198 2.28 13.00 5.14
N LEU A 199 3.46 13.16 4.51
CA LEU A 199 4.75 12.96 5.20
C LEU A 199 5.00 14.04 6.25
N ASP A 200 4.72 15.30 5.92
CA ASP A 200 4.83 16.43 6.84
C ASP A 200 3.86 16.28 8.02
N THR A 201 2.61 15.88 7.74
CA THR A 201 1.58 15.62 8.75
C THR A 201 2.00 14.51 9.72
N LEU A 202 2.55 13.40 9.22
CA LEU A 202 2.99 12.28 10.06
C LEU A 202 4.26 12.59 10.86
N ALA A 203 5.13 13.47 10.34
CA ALA A 203 6.35 13.88 11.05
C ALA A 203 6.08 14.78 12.24
N ALA A 204 4.98 15.53 12.25
CA ALA A 204 4.65 16.45 13.33
C ALA A 204 4.54 15.71 14.68
N ASP A 205 5.13 16.26 15.73
CA ASP A 205 4.96 15.72 17.09
C ASP A 205 3.58 16.03 17.64
N ILE A 206 3.02 15.09 18.40
CA ILE A 206 1.82 15.33 19.22
C ILE A 206 2.30 16.03 20.50
N VAL A 207 2.10 17.35 20.55
CA VAL A 207 2.35 18.15 21.77
C VAL A 207 1.05 18.26 22.55
#